data_08d8dc98d6091366e300efba9ad47d5c
#
_entry.id   08d8dc98d6091366e300efba9ad47d5c
#
_cell.length_a   1.000
_cell.length_b   1.000
_cell.length_c   1.000
_cell.angle_alpha   90.00
_cell.angle_beta   90.00
_cell.angle_gamma   90.00
#
_symmetry.space_group_name_H-M   'P 1'
#
loop_
_entity.id
_entity.type
_entity.pdbx_description
1 polymer ?
#
loop_
_entity_poly.entity_id
_entity_poly.type
_entity_poly.pdbx_seq_one_letter_code
_entity_poly.pdbx_strand_id
1 'polypeptide(L)'
;MCGICGFTGKDNTFLPSMVKHIRRRGPDSEGNFSKNNIHLAATRLSIRDLKNGNQPFVHEDINFVTVFNGEIYNYNYLKKKIQEKGYSIKTNCDTELLAPGFKIYNSEFFSMIEGMFAFAIYDVTNDQLTISRDRYGIKPLYYSLINNELFFSSSAKSIYNLNFFQKRLNVKSL
;
A
#
# COMPACT_ATOMS: atom_id res chain seq x y z
N MET A 1 -9.28 10.50 2.70
CA MET A 1 -7.94 9.88 2.55
C MET A 1 -8.10 8.38 2.65
N CYS A 2 -7.46 7.62 1.77
CA CYS A 2 -7.51 6.17 1.80
C CYS A 2 -6.88 5.59 3.09
N GLY A 3 -7.22 4.36 3.42
CA GLY A 3 -6.54 3.55 4.42
C GLY A 3 -5.94 2.34 3.74
N ILE A 4 -4.73 1.95 4.14
CA ILE A 4 -4.10 0.72 3.70
C ILE A 4 -3.65 -0.09 4.91
N CYS A 5 -3.71 -1.40 4.80
CA CYS A 5 -3.11 -2.32 5.76
C CYS A 5 -2.74 -3.63 5.09
N GLY A 6 -1.88 -4.39 5.73
CA GLY A 6 -1.51 -5.72 5.28
C GLY A 6 -0.51 -6.37 6.23
N PHE A 7 -0.23 -7.62 5.95
CA PHE A 7 0.76 -8.38 6.71
C PHE A 7 1.29 -9.57 5.90
N THR A 8 2.40 -10.12 6.36
CA THR A 8 2.94 -11.40 5.93
C THR A 8 2.61 -12.46 6.97
N GLY A 9 2.13 -13.62 6.58
CA GLY A 9 1.81 -14.71 7.51
C GLY A 9 0.80 -15.68 6.92
N LYS A 10 0.63 -16.85 7.55
CA LYS A 10 -0.28 -17.89 7.05
C LYS A 10 -1.73 -17.65 7.42
N ASP A 11 -1.97 -16.99 8.55
CA ASP A 11 -3.32 -16.80 9.12
C ASP A 11 -3.95 -15.51 8.61
N ASN A 12 -4.88 -15.63 7.66
CA ASN A 12 -5.57 -14.49 7.08
C ASN A 12 -6.69 -13.91 7.97
N THR A 13 -6.96 -14.49 9.12
CA THR A 13 -8.06 -14.05 10.03
C THR A 13 -7.82 -12.67 10.63
N PHE A 14 -6.59 -12.16 10.61
CA PHE A 14 -6.26 -10.82 11.11
C PHE A 14 -6.73 -9.69 10.20
N LEU A 15 -6.83 -9.93 8.89
CA LEU A 15 -7.12 -8.88 7.92
C LEU A 15 -8.44 -8.12 8.20
N PRO A 16 -9.58 -8.79 8.49
CA PRO A 16 -10.82 -8.10 8.81
C PRO A 16 -10.72 -7.19 10.04
N SER A 17 -9.97 -7.64 11.07
CA SER A 17 -9.74 -6.85 12.28
C SER A 17 -8.91 -5.59 11.96
N MET A 18 -7.88 -5.72 11.13
CA MET A 18 -7.05 -4.59 10.71
C MET A 18 -7.84 -3.58 9.89
N VAL A 19 -8.65 -4.05 8.93
CA VAL A 19 -9.50 -3.21 8.07
C VAL A 19 -10.49 -2.37 8.86
N LYS A 20 -11.10 -2.93 9.91
CA LYS A 20 -12.04 -2.21 10.80
C LYS A 20 -11.46 -0.88 11.29
N HIS A 21 -10.15 -0.80 11.53
CA HIS A 21 -9.48 0.38 12.07
C HIS A 21 -9.06 1.41 11.03
N ILE A 22 -9.14 1.07 9.73
CA ILE A 22 -8.88 1.99 8.62
C ILE A 22 -10.14 2.39 7.85
N ARG A 23 -11.29 1.74 8.08
CA ARG A 23 -12.54 1.93 7.33
C ARG A 23 -13.00 3.38 7.27
N ARG A 24 -12.86 4.14 8.38
CA ARG A 24 -13.22 5.57 8.42
C ARG A 24 -12.36 6.47 7.52
N ARG A 25 -11.21 6.00 7.06
CA ARG A 25 -10.31 6.76 6.19
C ARG A 25 -10.76 6.77 4.74
N GLY A 26 -11.47 5.73 4.32
CA GLY A 26 -11.94 5.56 2.94
C GLY A 26 -13.30 4.88 2.92
N PRO A 27 -14.39 5.64 3.04
CA PRO A 27 -15.74 5.07 3.20
C PRO A 27 -16.38 4.61 1.90
N ASP A 28 -15.80 4.94 0.72
CA ASP A 28 -16.47 4.74 -0.56
C ASP A 28 -16.37 3.31 -1.08
N SER A 29 -15.24 2.65 -0.86
CA SER A 29 -15.07 1.24 -1.19
C SER A 29 -14.01 0.57 -0.33
N GLU A 30 -14.10 -0.74 -0.23
CA GLU A 30 -13.17 -1.59 0.51
C GLU A 30 -12.81 -2.78 -0.38
N GLY A 31 -11.54 -3.15 -0.40
CA GLY A 31 -11.07 -4.32 -1.12
C GLY A 31 -9.93 -5.01 -0.38
N ASN A 32 -9.76 -6.29 -0.69
CA ASN A 32 -8.70 -7.10 -0.12
C ASN A 32 -8.09 -8.02 -1.18
N PHE A 33 -6.88 -8.47 -0.91
CA PHE A 33 -6.13 -9.44 -1.70
C PHE A 33 -5.37 -10.36 -0.76
N SER A 34 -5.40 -11.66 -1.05
CA SER A 34 -4.63 -12.65 -0.30
C SER A 34 -4.07 -13.68 -1.27
N LYS A 35 -2.76 -13.86 -1.25
CA LYS A 35 -2.06 -14.89 -2.04
C LYS A 35 -0.75 -15.27 -1.34
N ASN A 36 -0.41 -16.54 -1.35
CA ASN A 36 0.71 -17.09 -0.58
C ASN A 36 0.55 -16.69 0.90
N ASN A 37 1.55 -16.04 1.46
CA ASN A 37 1.52 -15.53 2.83
C ASN A 37 1.36 -14.00 2.88
N ILE A 38 0.87 -13.37 1.81
CA ILE A 38 0.69 -11.92 1.73
C ILE A 38 -0.79 -11.58 1.73
N HIS A 39 -1.16 -10.69 2.63
CA HIS A 39 -2.52 -10.19 2.82
C HIS A 39 -2.51 -8.67 2.76
N LEU A 40 -3.26 -8.10 1.83
CA LEU A 40 -3.35 -6.65 1.60
C LEU A 40 -4.80 -6.22 1.64
N ALA A 41 -5.06 -5.05 2.19
CA ALA A 41 -6.38 -4.43 2.10
C ALA A 41 -6.27 -2.91 1.98
N ALA A 42 -7.27 -2.33 1.33
CA ALA A 42 -7.43 -0.89 1.24
C ALA A 42 -8.88 -0.48 1.45
N THR A 43 -9.05 0.70 2.05
CA THR A 43 -10.31 1.43 2.10
C THR A 43 -10.14 2.74 1.35
N ARG A 44 -11.02 3.00 0.40
CA ARG A 44 -10.84 4.07 -0.58
C ARG A 44 -11.75 5.26 -0.30
N LEU A 45 -11.16 6.46 -0.34
CA LEU A 45 -11.87 7.71 -0.59
C LEU A 45 -11.62 8.08 -2.06
N SER A 46 -12.67 8.05 -2.87
CA SER A 46 -12.60 8.20 -4.32
C SER A 46 -12.47 9.67 -4.70
N ILE A 47 -11.25 10.12 -5.00
CA ILE A 47 -10.96 11.50 -5.41
C ILE A 47 -10.61 11.52 -6.90
N ARG A 48 -9.79 10.58 -7.35
CA ARG A 48 -9.28 10.50 -8.70
C ARG A 48 -9.72 9.19 -9.35
N ASP A 49 -10.12 9.22 -10.61
CA ASP A 49 -10.66 8.09 -11.38
C ASP A 49 -11.69 7.24 -10.59
N LEU A 50 -12.88 7.82 -10.41
CA LEU A 50 -13.94 7.24 -9.57
C LEU A 50 -14.30 5.79 -9.92
N LYS A 51 -14.17 5.44 -11.22
CA LYS A 51 -14.58 4.12 -11.72
C LYS A 51 -13.48 3.06 -11.65
N ASN A 52 -12.23 3.44 -11.95
CA ASN A 52 -11.16 2.46 -12.19
C ASN A 52 -10.08 2.44 -11.08
N GLY A 53 -10.19 3.28 -10.07
CA GLY A 53 -9.19 3.38 -9.00
C GLY A 53 -9.43 2.43 -7.82
N ASN A 54 -10.10 1.30 -8.01
CA ASN A 54 -10.30 0.33 -6.93
C ASN A 54 -8.97 -0.24 -6.44
N GLN A 55 -8.93 -0.53 -5.13
CA GLN A 55 -7.75 -1.07 -4.47
C GLN A 55 -8.13 -2.28 -3.61
N PRO A 56 -7.23 -3.25 -3.44
CA PRO A 56 -5.88 -3.36 -4.04
C PRO A 56 -5.92 -3.35 -5.57
N PHE A 57 -4.98 -2.62 -6.21
CA PHE A 57 -4.87 -2.55 -7.65
C PHE A 57 -4.04 -3.74 -8.15
N VAL A 58 -4.66 -4.61 -8.95
CA VAL A 58 -4.02 -5.81 -9.49
C VAL A 58 -3.52 -5.53 -10.90
N HIS A 59 -2.22 -5.69 -11.13
CA HIS A 59 -1.56 -5.60 -12.42
C HIS A 59 -1.33 -7.00 -12.97
N GLU A 60 -2.35 -7.57 -13.63
CA GLU A 60 -2.31 -8.96 -14.11
C GLU A 60 -1.18 -9.23 -15.10
N ASP A 61 -0.91 -8.26 -16.00
CA ASP A 61 0.10 -8.32 -17.06
C ASP A 61 1.55 -8.36 -16.53
N ILE A 62 1.78 -7.88 -15.32
CA ILE A 62 3.11 -7.85 -14.70
C ILE A 62 3.20 -8.60 -13.37
N ASN A 63 2.12 -9.24 -12.92
CA ASN A 63 2.00 -9.98 -11.67
C ASN A 63 2.34 -9.16 -10.40
N PHE A 64 1.81 -7.94 -10.30
CA PHE A 64 1.97 -7.09 -9.14
C PHE A 64 0.62 -6.72 -8.51
N VAL A 65 0.63 -6.46 -7.20
CA VAL A 65 -0.52 -5.94 -6.47
C VAL A 65 -0.09 -4.74 -5.64
N THR A 66 -0.87 -3.67 -5.70
CA THR A 66 -0.54 -2.40 -5.05
C THR A 66 -1.67 -1.90 -4.17
N VAL A 67 -1.35 -1.42 -2.97
CA VAL A 67 -2.23 -0.59 -2.13
C VAL A 67 -1.56 0.75 -1.87
N PHE A 68 -2.34 1.83 -1.94
CA PHE A 68 -1.83 3.20 -1.93
C PHE A 68 -2.73 4.15 -1.13
N ASN A 69 -2.11 4.98 -0.33
CA ASN A 69 -2.73 6.11 0.34
C ASN A 69 -1.90 7.36 0.08
N GLY A 70 -2.31 8.19 -0.86
CA GLY A 70 -1.51 9.36 -1.23
C GLY A 70 -2.04 10.13 -2.42
N GLU A 71 -1.17 10.99 -2.93
CA GLU A 71 -1.31 11.75 -4.17
C GLU A 71 0.07 11.91 -4.81
N ILE A 72 0.19 11.64 -6.11
CA ILE A 72 1.41 11.82 -6.91
C ILE A 72 1.28 13.09 -7.72
N TYR A 73 2.00 14.16 -7.34
CA TYR A 73 1.88 15.47 -7.96
C TYR A 73 2.45 15.52 -9.37
N ASN A 74 3.54 14.79 -9.61
CA ASN A 74 4.18 14.68 -10.93
C ASN A 74 3.67 13.47 -11.75
N TYR A 75 2.38 13.09 -11.57
CA TYR A 75 1.72 11.95 -12.24
C TYR A 75 1.98 11.91 -13.75
N ASN A 76 1.74 13.02 -14.46
CA ASN A 76 1.88 13.06 -15.92
C ASN A 76 3.33 12.81 -16.39
N TYR A 77 4.30 13.31 -15.65
CA TYR A 77 5.72 13.07 -15.91
C TYR A 77 6.07 11.58 -15.76
N LEU A 78 5.68 10.97 -14.65
CA LEU A 78 5.94 9.56 -14.38
C LEU A 78 5.20 8.66 -15.37
N LYS A 79 3.94 8.96 -15.68
CA LYS A 79 3.15 8.25 -16.70
C LYS A 79 3.89 8.19 -18.04
N LYS A 80 4.38 9.34 -18.52
CA LYS A 80 5.15 9.43 -19.77
C LYS A 80 6.42 8.57 -19.70
N LYS A 81 7.18 8.65 -18.63
CA LYS A 81 8.40 7.86 -18.41
C LYS A 81 8.16 6.35 -18.45
N ILE A 82 7.06 5.91 -17.83
CA ILE A 82 6.65 4.50 -17.80
C ILE A 82 6.22 4.05 -19.20
N GLN A 83 5.46 4.88 -19.92
CA GLN A 83 5.01 4.59 -21.28
C GLN A 83 6.18 4.54 -22.30
N GLU A 84 7.20 5.40 -22.16
CA GLU A 84 8.43 5.35 -22.97
C GLU A 84 9.21 4.03 -22.81
N LYS A 85 8.96 3.29 -21.70
CA LYS A 85 9.52 1.96 -21.43
C LYS A 85 8.62 0.81 -21.90
N GLY A 86 7.54 1.12 -22.64
CA GLY A 86 6.64 0.13 -23.23
C GLY A 86 5.48 -0.35 -22.33
N TYR A 87 5.27 0.25 -21.16
CA TYR A 87 4.15 -0.10 -20.28
C TYR A 87 2.91 0.73 -20.60
N SER A 88 1.75 0.07 -20.73
CA SER A 88 0.47 0.73 -20.91
C SER A 88 -0.10 1.16 -19.56
N ILE A 89 -0.50 2.43 -19.44
CA ILE A 89 -1.24 2.96 -18.29
C ILE A 89 -2.66 3.26 -18.74
N LYS A 90 -3.61 2.48 -18.24
CA LYS A 90 -5.00 2.42 -18.71
C LYS A 90 -5.93 3.36 -17.96
N THR A 91 -5.56 3.75 -16.75
CA THR A 91 -6.39 4.60 -15.87
C THR A 91 -5.76 5.97 -15.65
N ASN A 92 -6.47 6.82 -14.92
CA ASN A 92 -5.91 8.08 -14.41
C ASN A 92 -5.65 7.99 -12.89
N CYS A 93 -5.47 6.77 -12.38
CA CYS A 93 -5.23 6.50 -10.98
C CYS A 93 -3.73 6.48 -10.66
N ASP A 94 -3.33 7.19 -9.61
CA ASP A 94 -1.94 7.24 -9.15
C ASP A 94 -1.40 5.84 -8.79
N THR A 95 -2.28 4.98 -8.25
CA THR A 95 -1.93 3.63 -7.83
C THR A 95 -1.38 2.78 -8.97
N GLU A 96 -1.88 2.98 -10.20
CA GLU A 96 -1.45 2.22 -11.37
C GLU A 96 0.01 2.49 -11.75
N LEU A 97 0.56 3.66 -11.42
CA LEU A 97 1.96 3.98 -11.76
C LEU A 97 2.98 3.22 -10.91
N LEU A 98 2.60 2.80 -9.71
CA LEU A 98 3.54 2.34 -8.71
C LEU A 98 4.24 1.03 -9.10
N ALA A 99 3.48 0.03 -9.50
CA ALA A 99 4.06 -1.27 -9.86
C ALA A 99 4.90 -1.23 -11.14
N PRO A 100 4.46 -0.64 -12.27
CA PRO A 100 5.29 -0.50 -13.46
C PRO A 100 6.54 0.34 -13.19
N GLY A 101 6.41 1.45 -12.46
CA GLY A 101 7.54 2.29 -12.08
C GLY A 101 8.57 1.53 -11.26
N PHE A 102 8.12 0.79 -10.24
CA PHE A 102 8.99 -0.05 -9.42
C PHE A 102 9.66 -1.17 -10.25
N LYS A 103 8.93 -1.80 -11.17
CA LYS A 103 9.48 -2.85 -12.03
C LYS A 103 10.57 -2.33 -12.97
N ILE A 104 10.48 -1.08 -13.44
CA ILE A 104 11.45 -0.45 -14.35
C ILE A 104 12.67 0.06 -13.59
N TYR A 105 12.44 0.79 -12.48
CA TYR A 105 13.47 1.59 -11.81
C TYR A 105 13.85 1.06 -10.43
N ASN A 106 13.24 -0.04 -9.97
CA ASN A 106 13.42 -0.57 -8.61
C ASN A 106 13.14 0.52 -7.55
N SER A 107 13.89 0.53 -6.47
CA SER A 107 13.75 1.51 -5.37
C SER A 107 14.05 2.97 -5.79
N GLU A 108 14.78 3.18 -6.89
CA GLU A 108 15.03 4.52 -7.43
C GLU A 108 13.74 5.24 -7.82
N PHE A 109 12.71 4.48 -8.24
CA PHE A 109 11.41 5.02 -8.56
C PHE A 109 10.81 5.84 -7.41
N PHE A 110 11.03 5.43 -6.18
CA PHE A 110 10.46 6.11 -5.01
C PHE A 110 11.03 7.52 -4.84
N SER A 111 12.29 7.73 -5.26
CA SER A 111 12.93 9.06 -5.28
C SER A 111 12.43 9.95 -6.41
N MET A 112 11.85 9.37 -7.47
CA MET A 112 11.26 10.10 -8.58
C MET A 112 9.86 10.63 -8.28
N ILE A 113 9.18 10.10 -7.25
CA ILE A 113 7.82 10.51 -6.89
C ILE A 113 7.85 11.84 -6.15
N GLU A 114 7.20 12.85 -6.72
CA GLU A 114 6.86 14.08 -6.02
C GLU A 114 5.43 13.97 -5.51
N GLY A 115 5.27 13.97 -4.18
CA GLY A 115 3.95 13.77 -3.61
C GLY A 115 3.97 13.43 -2.13
N MET A 116 2.80 13.08 -1.64
CA MET A 116 2.59 12.59 -0.27
C MET A 116 2.01 11.17 -0.36
N PHE A 117 2.68 10.19 0.22
CA PHE A 117 2.28 8.80 0.01
C PHE A 117 2.68 7.83 1.13
N ALA A 118 1.90 6.77 1.22
CA ALA A 118 2.25 5.50 1.83
C ALA A 118 1.68 4.39 0.95
N PHE A 119 2.47 3.38 0.63
CA PHE A 119 2.03 2.27 -0.20
C PHE A 119 2.69 0.95 0.16
N ALA A 120 2.10 -0.12 -0.33
CA ALA A 120 2.73 -1.43 -0.42
C ALA A 120 2.61 -1.96 -1.84
N ILE A 121 3.67 -2.56 -2.33
CA ILE A 121 3.76 -3.25 -3.62
C ILE A 121 4.15 -4.70 -3.36
N TYR A 122 3.34 -5.62 -3.85
CA TYR A 122 3.62 -7.05 -3.81
C TYR A 122 3.98 -7.55 -5.21
N ASP A 123 5.20 -8.02 -5.39
CA ASP A 123 5.64 -8.78 -6.55
C ASP A 123 5.28 -10.25 -6.33
N VAL A 124 4.25 -10.70 -7.04
CA VAL A 124 3.72 -12.06 -6.91
C VAL A 124 4.68 -13.10 -7.45
N THR A 125 5.49 -12.73 -8.44
CA THR A 125 6.45 -13.65 -9.09
C THR A 125 7.63 -13.97 -8.17
N ASN A 126 8.15 -12.93 -7.49
CA ASN A 126 9.31 -13.06 -6.61
C ASN A 126 8.92 -13.25 -5.14
N ASP A 127 7.62 -13.28 -4.83
CA ASP A 127 7.06 -13.33 -3.46
C ASP A 127 7.62 -12.25 -2.54
N GLN A 128 7.77 -11.04 -3.08
CA GLN A 128 8.40 -9.91 -2.39
C GLN A 128 7.40 -8.80 -2.09
N LEU A 129 7.29 -8.42 -0.82
CA LEU A 129 6.50 -7.28 -0.36
C LEU A 129 7.40 -6.09 -0.04
N THR A 130 7.15 -4.97 -0.70
CA THR A 130 7.84 -3.69 -0.46
C THR A 130 6.85 -2.69 0.10
N ILE A 131 7.19 -2.05 1.22
CA ILE A 131 6.43 -0.93 1.79
C ILE A 131 7.26 0.35 1.72
N SER A 132 6.62 1.48 1.45
CA SER A 132 7.29 2.78 1.38
C SER A 132 6.39 3.91 1.86
N ARG A 133 7.03 5.00 2.29
CA ARG A 133 6.39 6.20 2.80
C ARG A 133 7.13 7.43 2.30
N ASP A 134 6.40 8.53 2.09
CA ASP A 134 7.00 9.80 1.70
C ASP A 134 8.03 10.31 2.71
N ARG A 135 8.99 11.08 2.22
CA ARG A 135 10.16 11.56 2.98
C ARG A 135 9.79 12.30 4.28
N TYR A 136 8.69 13.03 4.26
CA TYR A 136 8.25 13.85 5.41
C TYR A 136 7.23 13.13 6.28
N GLY A 137 6.82 11.92 5.91
CA GLY A 137 5.83 11.14 6.62
C GLY A 137 4.44 11.80 6.65
N ILE A 138 4.08 12.53 5.60
CA ILE A 138 2.77 13.21 5.50
C ILE A 138 1.64 12.18 5.52
N LYS A 139 1.82 11.05 4.82
CA LYS A 139 0.88 9.94 4.92
C LYS A 139 1.31 8.97 6.02
N PRO A 140 0.40 8.59 6.93
CA PRO A 140 0.75 7.68 8.01
C PRO A 140 1.01 6.27 7.47
N LEU A 141 2.10 5.67 7.93
CA LEU A 141 2.43 4.26 7.77
C LEU A 141 3.11 3.77 9.05
N TYR A 142 2.46 2.86 9.74
CA TYR A 142 2.97 2.17 10.92
C TYR A 142 3.29 0.74 10.53
N TYR A 143 4.36 0.18 11.08
CA TYR A 143 4.70 -1.22 10.87
C TYR A 143 5.26 -1.85 12.14
N SER A 144 5.20 -3.17 12.20
CA SER A 144 5.79 -3.98 13.26
C SER A 144 6.22 -5.33 12.70
N LEU A 145 7.33 -5.83 13.18
CA LEU A 145 7.80 -7.19 12.94
C LEU A 145 7.53 -8.01 14.21
N ILE A 146 6.70 -9.06 14.07
CA ILE A 146 6.30 -9.93 15.17
C ILE A 146 6.46 -11.38 14.67
N ASN A 147 7.30 -12.16 15.34
CA ASN A 147 7.58 -13.55 14.95
C ASN A 147 8.00 -13.73 13.48
N ASN A 148 8.82 -12.82 12.95
CA ASN A 148 9.22 -12.75 11.54
C ASN A 148 8.09 -12.43 10.55
N GLU A 149 6.91 -12.06 11.01
CA GLU A 149 5.82 -11.58 10.19
C GLU A 149 5.77 -10.05 10.24
N LEU A 150 5.67 -9.43 9.07
CA LEU A 150 5.52 -7.98 8.93
C LEU A 150 4.04 -7.62 8.99
N PHE A 151 3.68 -6.67 9.84
CA PHE A 151 2.37 -6.02 9.88
C PHE A 151 2.53 -4.55 9.55
N PHE A 152 1.69 -4.00 8.68
CA PHE A 152 1.70 -2.57 8.37
C PHE A 152 0.28 -2.00 8.24
N SER A 153 0.12 -0.71 8.52
CA SER A 153 -1.16 -0.03 8.38
C SER A 153 -1.04 1.49 8.39
N SER A 154 -2.00 2.17 7.78
CA SER A 154 -2.25 3.61 7.92
C SER A 154 -2.74 4.01 9.32
N SER A 155 -3.06 3.05 10.19
CA SER A 155 -3.52 3.28 11.57
C SER A 155 -2.78 2.38 12.53
N ALA A 156 -2.11 2.94 13.54
CA ALA A 156 -1.45 2.15 14.57
C ALA A 156 -2.44 1.19 15.28
N LYS A 157 -3.71 1.60 15.41
CA LYS A 157 -4.78 0.78 16.02
C LYS A 157 -4.99 -0.55 15.31
N SER A 158 -4.75 -0.62 14.00
CA SER A 158 -4.84 -1.87 13.22
C SER A 158 -3.85 -2.93 13.70
N ILE A 159 -2.69 -2.50 14.21
CA ILE A 159 -1.62 -3.40 14.63
C ILE A 159 -1.71 -3.68 16.12
N TYR A 160 -1.79 -2.65 16.97
CA TYR A 160 -1.72 -2.86 18.41
C TYR A 160 -2.99 -3.48 19.02
N ASN A 161 -4.09 -3.56 18.28
CA ASN A 161 -5.30 -4.26 18.71
C ASN A 161 -5.34 -5.73 18.30
N LEU A 162 -4.33 -6.24 17.60
CA LEU A 162 -4.17 -7.67 17.39
C LEU A 162 -3.91 -8.34 18.75
N ASN A 163 -4.56 -9.46 19.01
CA ASN A 163 -4.56 -10.14 20.31
C ASN A 163 -3.18 -10.61 20.79
N PHE A 164 -2.28 -10.88 19.86
CA PHE A 164 -0.89 -11.28 20.15
C PHE A 164 0.08 -10.10 20.29
N PHE A 165 -0.36 -8.85 20.02
CA PHE A 165 0.52 -7.68 20.09
C PHE A 165 0.81 -7.28 21.53
N GLN A 166 2.07 -7.37 21.94
CA GLN A 166 2.52 -6.95 23.27
C GLN A 166 2.69 -5.43 23.31
N LYS A 167 1.79 -4.76 24.04
CA LYS A 167 1.85 -3.31 24.25
C LYS A 167 2.91 -2.99 25.29
N ARG A 168 3.98 -2.31 24.87
CA ARG A 168 5.03 -1.82 25.76
C ARG A 168 5.24 -0.32 25.55
N LEU A 169 5.27 0.43 26.64
CA LEU A 169 5.60 1.86 26.61
C LEU A 169 7.12 2.02 26.48
N ASN A 170 7.56 2.76 25.49
CA ASN A 170 8.96 3.14 25.39
C ASN A 170 9.22 4.41 26.19
N VAL A 171 9.58 4.24 27.46
CA VAL A 171 9.82 5.36 28.40
C VAL A 171 10.95 6.28 27.94
N LYS A 172 11.91 5.76 27.14
CA LYS A 172 13.02 6.58 26.62
C LYS A 172 12.58 7.54 25.49
N SER A 173 11.40 7.35 24.95
CA SER A 173 10.83 8.19 23.87
C SER A 173 9.78 9.18 24.38
N LEU A 174 9.57 9.27 25.69
CA LEU A 174 8.78 10.27 26.39
C LEU A 174 9.65 11.43 26.83
#